data_2016c40af41c031c66d87340c644b106
#
_entry.id   2016c40af41c031c66d87340c644b106
#
_cell.length_a   1.000
_cell.length_b   1.000
_cell.length_c   1.000
_cell.angle_alpha   90.00
_cell.angle_beta   90.00
_cell.angle_gamma   90.00
#
_symmetry.space_group_name_H-M   'P 1'
#
loop_
_entity.id
_entity.type
_entity.pdbx_description
1 polymer ?
#
loop_
_entity_poly.entity_id
_entity_poly.type
_entity_poly.pdbx_seq_one_letter_code
_entity_poly.pdbx_strand_id
1 'polypeptide(L)'
;MKLVLTEETRERELSAQEEVLVRCRYVLPKLQPLSARAQRRLERYITELERRWNGACEGWLLEQAAEGVRLARSNALPFAPLEAVLDFETTLLDDRFWSVLWRWQVTWQGEAVLLRRWGQVWDLERGMPCRVERFLPEKRKERRKFWRKLKEAAREAGVRGMGWRHGRVWCTLGEAELVCGWASLANPASDSDFFTVSTPFSEETLQFC
;
A
#
# COMPACT_ATOMS: atom_id res chain seq x y z
N MET A 1 27.72 0.75 7.15
CA MET A 1 26.91 0.63 8.39
C MET A 1 25.65 -0.12 7.98
N LYS A 2 25.32 -1.24 8.62
CA LYS A 2 24.21 -2.09 8.19
C LYS A 2 22.88 -1.42 8.53
N LEU A 3 21.98 -1.32 7.55
CA LEU A 3 20.62 -0.84 7.75
C LEU A 3 19.82 -1.81 8.62
N VAL A 4 19.04 -1.28 9.53
CA VAL A 4 18.15 -2.04 10.41
C VAL A 4 16.74 -1.48 10.24
N LEU A 5 15.82 -2.37 9.91
CA LEU A 5 14.38 -2.08 9.90
C LEU A 5 13.79 -2.60 11.21
N THR A 6 13.08 -1.74 11.90
CA THR A 6 12.26 -2.09 13.07
C THR A 6 10.83 -1.67 12.82
N GLU A 7 9.91 -2.23 13.59
CA GLU A 7 8.48 -1.98 13.49
C GLU A 7 7.98 -1.31 14.76
N GLU A 8 7.12 -0.31 14.59
CA GLU A 8 6.38 0.32 15.68
C GLU A 8 4.89 0.01 15.48
N THR A 9 4.32 -0.73 16.42
CA THR A 9 2.88 -1.03 16.42
C THR A 9 2.15 -0.03 17.31
N ARG A 10 1.04 0.50 16.81
CA ARG A 10 0.12 1.35 17.55
C ARG A 10 -1.30 0.82 17.39
N GLU A 11 -2.08 0.96 18.47
CA GLU A 11 -3.47 0.53 18.50
C GLU A 11 -4.35 1.68 19.01
N ARG A 12 -5.57 1.72 18.52
CA ARG A 12 -6.54 2.74 18.89
C ARG A 12 -7.95 2.21 18.73
N GLU A 13 -8.84 2.54 19.64
CA GLU A 13 -10.27 2.28 19.51
C GLU A 13 -11.02 3.59 19.22
N LEU A 14 -11.98 3.51 18.31
CA LEU A 14 -12.88 4.58 17.97
C LEU A 14 -14.28 4.21 18.44
N SER A 15 -14.86 5.04 19.29
CA SER A 15 -16.13 4.79 19.95
C SER A 15 -17.16 5.85 19.60
N ALA A 16 -18.43 5.48 19.60
CA ALA A 16 -19.55 6.39 19.62
C ALA A 16 -20.59 5.88 20.62
N GLN A 17 -21.19 6.79 21.40
CA GLN A 17 -22.18 6.44 22.43
C GLN A 17 -21.69 5.33 23.39
N GLU A 18 -20.44 5.44 23.85
CA GLU A 18 -19.78 4.49 24.77
C GLU A 18 -19.54 3.08 24.20
N GLU A 19 -19.84 2.85 22.93
CA GLU A 19 -19.62 1.57 22.26
C GLU A 19 -18.41 1.67 21.30
N VAL A 20 -17.49 0.70 21.36
CA VAL A 20 -16.36 0.62 20.43
C VAL A 20 -16.88 0.17 19.07
N LEU A 21 -16.70 1.01 18.07
CA LEU A 21 -17.18 0.76 16.71
C LEU A 21 -16.07 0.32 15.74
N VAL A 22 -14.85 0.81 15.96
CA VAL A 22 -13.70 0.49 15.11
C VAL A 22 -12.47 0.26 15.99
N ARG A 23 -11.77 -0.85 15.77
CA ARG A 23 -10.45 -1.10 16.32
C ARG A 23 -9.41 -0.88 15.23
N CYS A 24 -8.52 0.04 15.49
CA CYS A 24 -7.48 0.44 14.55
C CYS A 24 -6.12 -0.09 15.03
N ARG A 25 -5.40 -0.81 14.15
CA ARG A 25 -4.03 -1.24 14.37
C ARG A 25 -3.18 -0.82 13.19
N TYR A 26 -2.04 -0.23 13.45
CA TYR A 26 -1.08 0.09 12.41
C TYR A 26 0.34 -0.27 12.82
N VAL A 27 1.06 -0.85 11.86
CA VAL A 27 2.45 -1.22 11.97
C VAL A 27 3.24 -0.28 11.05
N LEU A 28 4.11 0.52 11.65
CA LEU A 28 4.90 1.52 10.94
C LEU A 28 6.39 1.16 10.92
N PRO A 29 7.08 1.32 9.79
CA PRO A 29 8.50 1.04 9.68
C PRO A 29 9.33 2.17 10.27
N LYS A 30 10.43 1.77 10.92
CA LYS A 30 11.50 2.65 11.34
C LYS A 30 12.82 2.13 10.80
N LEU A 31 13.37 2.83 9.82
CA LEU A 31 14.58 2.42 9.13
C LEU A 31 15.76 3.29 9.57
N GLN A 32 16.84 2.68 10.05
CA GLN A 32 18.04 3.34 10.56
C GLN A 32 19.29 2.49 10.27
N PRO A 33 20.45 3.13 10.11
CA PRO A 33 20.69 4.56 10.02
C PRO A 33 20.55 5.07 8.58
N LEU A 34 20.01 6.27 8.42
CA LEU A 34 19.94 6.99 7.16
C LEU A 34 20.65 8.33 7.29
N SER A 35 20.97 8.99 6.16
CA SER A 35 21.39 10.39 6.20
C SER A 35 20.29 11.25 6.82
N ALA A 36 20.67 12.33 7.54
CA ALA A 36 19.69 13.21 8.19
C ALA A 36 18.61 13.77 7.23
N ARG A 37 18.95 13.94 5.95
CA ARG A 37 18.01 14.36 4.91
C ARG A 37 17.03 13.24 4.53
N ALA A 38 17.55 12.03 4.31
CA ALA A 38 16.74 10.88 3.96
C ALA A 38 15.81 10.51 5.11
N GLN A 39 16.32 10.50 6.34
CA GLN A 39 15.55 10.23 7.55
C GLN A 39 14.35 11.17 7.68
N ARG A 40 14.56 12.50 7.63
CA ARG A 40 13.46 13.49 7.73
C ARG A 40 12.40 13.33 6.64
N ARG A 41 12.79 12.93 5.42
CA ARG A 41 11.84 12.73 4.32
C ARG A 41 11.00 11.49 4.52
N LEU A 42 11.64 10.40 4.94
CA LEU A 42 10.95 9.14 5.23
C LEU A 42 9.97 9.33 6.40
N GLU A 43 10.42 9.93 7.50
CA GLU A 43 9.58 10.24 8.66
C GLU A 43 8.38 11.10 8.28
N ARG A 44 8.57 12.15 7.48
CA ARG A 44 7.45 12.97 6.98
C ARG A 44 6.45 12.14 6.17
N TYR A 45 6.94 11.24 5.33
CA TYR A 45 6.06 10.36 4.55
C TYR A 45 5.25 9.44 5.46
N ILE A 46 5.90 8.78 6.42
CA ILE A 46 5.23 7.88 7.38
C ILE A 46 4.18 8.66 8.21
N THR A 47 4.54 9.83 8.72
CA THR A 47 3.60 10.70 9.44
C THR A 47 2.39 11.10 8.59
N GLU A 48 2.61 11.44 7.31
CA GLU A 48 1.50 11.79 6.40
C GLU A 48 0.63 10.57 6.06
N LEU A 49 1.24 9.39 5.91
CA LEU A 49 0.52 8.14 5.72
C LEU A 49 -0.37 7.82 6.92
N GLU A 50 0.19 7.90 8.13
CA GLU A 50 -0.53 7.74 9.40
C GLU A 50 -1.69 8.74 9.52
N ARG A 51 -1.44 10.03 9.23
CA ARG A 51 -2.47 11.07 9.29
C ARG A 51 -3.64 10.78 8.34
N ARG A 52 -3.36 10.35 7.10
CA ARG A 52 -4.39 10.01 6.12
C ARG A 52 -5.19 8.80 6.54
N TRP A 53 -4.52 7.82 7.09
CA TRP A 53 -5.15 6.60 7.55
C TRP A 53 -6.05 6.89 8.77
N ASN A 54 -5.56 7.64 9.75
CA ASN A 54 -6.35 8.08 10.88
C ASN A 54 -7.60 8.87 10.44
N GLY A 55 -7.42 9.82 9.51
CA GLY A 55 -8.54 10.58 8.97
C GLY A 55 -9.60 9.71 8.26
N ALA A 56 -9.18 8.64 7.60
CA ALA A 56 -10.11 7.70 6.98
C ALA A 56 -10.85 6.86 8.05
N CYS A 57 -10.17 6.46 9.11
CA CYS A 57 -10.79 5.71 10.21
C CYS A 57 -11.77 6.59 11.02
N GLU A 58 -11.37 7.80 11.38
CA GLU A 58 -12.18 8.76 12.14
C GLU A 58 -13.38 9.33 11.37
N GLY A 59 -13.27 9.43 10.04
CA GLY A 59 -14.34 9.88 9.18
C GLY A 59 -15.16 8.71 8.64
N TRP A 60 -14.89 8.37 7.39
CA TRP A 60 -15.71 7.41 6.63
C TRP A 60 -15.91 6.05 7.34
N LEU A 61 -14.86 5.46 7.95
CA LEU A 61 -14.98 4.13 8.54
C LEU A 61 -15.84 4.14 9.80
N LEU A 62 -15.68 5.16 10.65
CA LEU A 62 -16.50 5.33 11.85
C LEU A 62 -17.97 5.59 11.50
N GLU A 63 -18.25 6.38 10.45
CA GLU A 63 -19.61 6.61 9.95
C GLU A 63 -20.26 5.30 9.46
N GLN A 64 -19.52 4.48 8.70
CA GLN A 64 -20.01 3.18 8.23
C GLN A 64 -20.27 2.22 9.39
N ALA A 65 -19.40 2.20 10.41
CA ALA A 65 -19.58 1.38 11.58
C ALA A 65 -20.82 1.82 12.39
N ALA A 66 -21.04 3.13 12.57
CA ALA A 66 -22.22 3.66 13.23
C ALA A 66 -23.54 3.31 12.51
N GLU A 67 -23.52 3.33 11.18
CA GLU A 67 -24.66 2.86 10.40
C GLU A 67 -24.89 1.35 10.59
N GLY A 68 -23.82 0.55 10.57
CA GLY A 68 -23.86 -0.88 10.85
C GLY A 68 -24.50 -1.20 12.21
N VAL A 69 -24.14 -0.44 13.26
CA VAL A 69 -24.77 -0.57 14.60
C VAL A 69 -26.28 -0.29 14.55
N ARG A 70 -26.70 0.79 13.87
CA ARG A 70 -28.12 1.11 13.75
C ARG A 70 -28.91 -0.02 13.09
N LEU A 71 -28.37 -0.56 11.99
CA LEU A 71 -28.98 -1.67 11.27
C LEU A 71 -29.02 -2.94 12.10
N ALA A 72 -27.94 -3.25 12.81
CA ALA A 72 -27.88 -4.41 13.70
C ALA A 72 -28.94 -4.31 14.82
N ARG A 73 -29.03 -3.17 15.48
CA ARG A 73 -30.03 -2.91 16.53
C ARG A 73 -31.47 -3.00 16.04
N SER A 74 -31.75 -2.44 14.86
CA SER A 74 -33.10 -2.48 14.27
C SER A 74 -33.55 -3.90 13.90
N ASN A 75 -32.60 -4.80 13.65
CA ASN A 75 -32.87 -6.19 13.31
C ASN A 75 -32.60 -7.17 14.48
N ALA A 76 -32.35 -6.67 15.70
CA ALA A 76 -32.01 -7.46 16.86
C ALA A 76 -30.78 -8.40 16.64
N LEU A 77 -29.81 -7.95 15.83
CA LEU A 77 -28.59 -8.68 15.54
C LEU A 77 -27.43 -8.17 16.42
N PRO A 78 -26.47 -9.06 16.77
CA PRO A 78 -25.26 -8.61 17.46
C PRO A 78 -24.41 -7.75 16.52
N PHE A 79 -23.79 -6.70 17.08
CA PHE A 79 -22.80 -5.90 16.39
C PHE A 79 -21.39 -6.35 16.83
N ALA A 80 -20.46 -6.43 15.89
CA ALA A 80 -19.04 -6.57 16.16
C ALA A 80 -18.29 -5.37 15.57
N PRO A 81 -17.30 -4.80 16.30
CA PRO A 81 -16.49 -3.70 15.79
C PRO A 81 -15.79 -4.05 14.48
N LEU A 82 -15.59 -3.06 13.63
CA LEU A 82 -14.72 -3.20 12.47
C LEU A 82 -13.26 -3.24 12.92
N GLU A 83 -12.49 -4.16 12.35
CA GLU A 83 -11.04 -4.26 12.58
C GLU A 83 -10.31 -3.62 11.40
N ALA A 84 -9.63 -2.50 11.62
CA ALA A 84 -8.88 -1.77 10.58
C ALA A 84 -7.38 -1.93 10.82
N VAL A 85 -6.68 -2.55 9.86
CA VAL A 85 -5.25 -2.82 9.95
C VAL A 85 -4.52 -2.12 8.82
N LEU A 86 -3.50 -1.33 9.13
CA LEU A 86 -2.48 -0.86 8.19
C LEU A 86 -1.17 -1.54 8.55
N ASP A 87 -0.61 -2.29 7.63
CA ASP A 87 0.68 -2.94 7.78
C ASP A 87 1.50 -2.87 6.49
N PHE A 88 2.70 -3.43 6.52
CA PHE A 88 3.58 -3.47 5.38
C PHE A 88 4.42 -4.76 5.34
N GLU A 89 4.89 -5.08 4.15
CA GLU A 89 5.85 -6.13 3.89
C GLU A 89 7.05 -5.53 3.17
N THR A 90 8.27 -5.78 3.66
CA THR A 90 9.49 -5.40 2.95
C THR A 90 9.84 -6.46 1.92
N THR A 91 9.79 -6.10 0.65
CA THR A 91 10.09 -7.00 -0.48
C THR A 91 11.57 -6.97 -0.88
N LEU A 92 12.26 -5.87 -0.59
CA LEU A 92 13.72 -5.72 -0.74
C LEU A 92 14.23 -4.67 0.24
N LEU A 93 15.37 -4.93 0.85
CA LEU A 93 16.13 -3.95 1.63
C LEU A 93 17.62 -4.16 1.39
N ASP A 94 18.23 -3.21 0.72
CA ASP A 94 19.68 -3.14 0.52
C ASP A 94 20.22 -1.75 0.90
N ASP A 95 21.49 -1.49 0.66
CA ASP A 95 22.13 -0.22 1.01
C ASP A 95 21.58 0.99 0.22
N ARG A 96 20.90 0.75 -0.89
CA ARG A 96 20.43 1.78 -1.80
C ARG A 96 18.89 1.90 -1.84
N PHE A 97 18.20 0.77 -1.79
CA PHE A 97 16.76 0.73 -1.94
C PHE A 97 16.06 0.06 -0.76
N TRP A 98 14.93 0.62 -0.41
CA TRP A 98 13.93 -0.05 0.40
C TRP A 98 12.64 -0.17 -0.41
N SER A 99 12.25 -1.40 -0.67
CA SER A 99 11.01 -1.74 -1.38
C SER A 99 9.99 -2.29 -0.41
N VAL A 100 8.81 -1.74 -0.44
CA VAL A 100 7.74 -2.01 0.52
C VAL A 100 6.40 -2.19 -0.18
N LEU A 101 5.65 -3.20 0.23
CA LEU A 101 4.25 -3.41 -0.12
C LEU A 101 3.41 -3.07 1.10
N TRP A 102 2.62 -2.01 1.00
CA TRP A 102 1.67 -1.59 2.00
C TRP A 102 0.36 -2.35 1.85
N ARG A 103 -0.28 -2.66 2.97
CA ARG A 103 -1.61 -3.26 3.01
C ARG A 103 -2.49 -2.50 4.00
N TRP A 104 -3.66 -2.08 3.55
CA TRP A 104 -4.74 -1.57 4.38
C TRP A 104 -5.92 -2.52 4.25
N GLN A 105 -6.28 -3.16 5.34
CA GLN A 105 -7.36 -4.12 5.42
C GLN A 105 -8.37 -3.68 6.47
N VAL A 106 -9.65 -3.81 6.17
CA VAL A 106 -10.73 -3.70 7.13
C VAL A 106 -11.50 -5.02 7.09
N THR A 107 -11.73 -5.59 8.26
CA THR A 107 -12.52 -6.82 8.41
C THR A 107 -13.71 -6.58 9.34
N TRP A 108 -14.76 -7.33 9.10
CA TRP A 108 -15.91 -7.44 9.96
C TRP A 108 -16.19 -8.92 10.24
N GLN A 109 -16.20 -9.31 11.48
CA GLN A 109 -16.36 -10.72 11.91
C GLN A 109 -15.39 -11.69 11.19
N GLY A 110 -14.17 -11.22 10.91
CA GLY A 110 -13.13 -12.00 10.22
C GLY A 110 -13.19 -11.95 8.69
N GLU A 111 -14.26 -11.42 8.09
CA GLU A 111 -14.38 -11.28 6.65
C GLU A 111 -13.84 -9.92 6.18
N ALA A 112 -13.09 -9.91 5.08
CA ALA A 112 -12.55 -8.68 4.51
C ALA A 112 -13.66 -7.86 3.82
N VAL A 113 -13.89 -6.64 4.33
CA VAL A 113 -14.81 -5.66 3.74
C VAL A 113 -14.09 -4.58 2.94
N LEU A 114 -12.80 -4.42 3.18
CA LEU A 114 -11.91 -3.54 2.41
C LEU A 114 -10.52 -4.15 2.39
N LEU A 115 -9.90 -4.21 1.21
CA LEU A 115 -8.50 -4.55 1.06
C LEU A 115 -7.87 -3.61 0.02
N ARG A 116 -6.83 -2.88 0.44
CA ARG A 116 -6.02 -2.04 -0.45
C ARG A 116 -4.56 -2.41 -0.30
N ARG A 117 -3.88 -2.53 -1.43
CA ARG A 117 -2.44 -2.76 -1.49
C ARG A 117 -1.79 -1.77 -2.43
N TRP A 118 -0.61 -1.30 -2.08
CA TRP A 118 0.22 -0.51 -2.98
C TRP A 118 1.69 -0.69 -2.67
N GLY A 119 2.48 -0.76 -3.72
CA GLY A 119 3.93 -0.88 -3.63
C GLY A 119 4.62 0.48 -3.70
N GLN A 120 5.77 0.57 -3.07
CA GLN A 120 6.63 1.73 -3.14
C GLN A 120 8.10 1.35 -3.00
N VAL A 121 8.93 1.94 -3.81
CA VAL A 121 10.39 1.79 -3.72
C VAL A 121 10.99 3.12 -3.31
N TRP A 122 11.84 3.10 -2.31
CA TRP A 122 12.57 4.26 -1.80
C TRP A 122 14.03 4.20 -2.19
N ASP A 123 14.55 5.30 -2.73
CA ASP A 123 15.98 5.55 -2.84
C ASP A 123 16.47 6.08 -1.48
N LEU A 124 17.22 5.26 -0.76
CA LEU A 124 17.65 5.55 0.62
C LEU A 124 18.74 6.62 0.68
N GLU A 125 19.53 6.77 -0.37
CA GLU A 125 20.52 7.84 -0.48
C GLU A 125 19.85 9.20 -0.60
N ARG A 126 18.85 9.29 -1.47
CA ARG A 126 18.08 10.53 -1.72
C ARG A 126 16.95 10.76 -0.73
N GLY A 127 16.47 9.72 -0.05
CA GLY A 127 15.29 9.74 0.80
C GLY A 127 14.03 10.12 0.02
N MET A 128 13.86 9.54 -1.17
CA MET A 128 12.72 9.85 -2.05
C MET A 128 12.13 8.58 -2.65
N PRO A 129 10.79 8.53 -2.83
CA PRO A 129 10.17 7.44 -3.55
C PRO A 129 10.59 7.46 -5.02
N CYS A 130 10.85 6.27 -5.55
CA CYS A 130 11.16 6.05 -6.94
C CYS A 130 9.87 5.86 -7.76
N ARG A 131 9.89 6.33 -8.99
CA ARG A 131 8.84 6.02 -9.97
C ARG A 131 9.19 4.72 -10.69
N VAL A 132 8.18 4.01 -11.16
CA VAL A 132 8.35 2.74 -11.90
C VAL A 132 9.26 2.89 -13.12
N GLU A 133 9.19 4.05 -13.79
CA GLU A 133 10.00 4.35 -14.98
C GLU A 133 11.51 4.24 -14.75
N ARG A 134 11.94 4.42 -13.51
CA ARG A 134 13.35 4.31 -13.12
C ARG A 134 13.89 2.88 -13.27
N PHE A 135 13.02 1.89 -13.16
CA PHE A 135 13.37 0.46 -13.18
C PHE A 135 13.05 -0.20 -14.53
N LEU A 136 12.53 0.57 -15.49
CA LEU A 136 12.20 0.05 -16.80
C LEU A 136 13.41 0.13 -17.75
N PRO A 137 13.51 -0.80 -18.72
CA PRO A 137 14.56 -0.78 -19.72
C PRO A 137 14.67 0.58 -20.43
N GLU A 138 15.88 1.04 -20.69
CA GLU A 138 16.11 2.30 -21.42
C GLU A 138 15.55 2.29 -22.84
N LYS A 139 15.63 1.13 -23.52
CA LYS A 139 15.15 0.97 -24.89
C LYS A 139 13.65 1.18 -24.99
N ARG A 140 13.24 2.21 -25.75
CA ARG A 140 11.84 2.58 -25.96
C ARG A 140 10.94 1.42 -26.37
N LYS A 141 11.48 0.48 -27.21
CA LYS A 141 10.74 -0.72 -27.67
C LYS A 141 10.40 -1.66 -26.52
N GLU A 142 11.35 -1.89 -25.61
CA GLU A 142 11.17 -2.77 -24.44
C GLU A 142 10.22 -2.14 -23.43
N ARG A 143 10.34 -0.83 -23.16
CA ARG A 143 9.36 -0.09 -22.34
C ARG A 143 7.94 -0.20 -22.89
N ARG A 144 7.76 -0.08 -24.21
CA ARG A 144 6.45 -0.26 -24.85
C ARG A 144 5.92 -1.67 -24.68
N LYS A 145 6.80 -2.69 -24.78
CA LYS A 145 6.44 -4.10 -24.58
C LYS A 145 5.99 -4.33 -23.13
N PHE A 146 6.71 -3.76 -22.16
CA PHE A 146 6.34 -3.83 -20.74
C PHE A 146 4.95 -3.23 -20.49
N TRP A 147 4.71 -1.99 -20.94
CA TRP A 147 3.42 -1.33 -20.76
C TRP A 147 2.27 -2.07 -21.46
N ARG A 148 2.53 -2.72 -22.57
CA ARG A 148 1.54 -3.57 -23.23
C ARG A 148 1.19 -4.78 -22.40
N LYS A 149 2.18 -5.51 -21.85
CA LYS A 149 1.96 -6.65 -20.94
C LYS A 149 1.14 -6.23 -19.71
N LEU A 150 1.48 -5.10 -19.10
CA LEU A 150 0.75 -4.57 -17.96
C LEU A 150 -0.73 -4.27 -18.32
N LYS A 151 -0.98 -3.77 -19.52
CA LYS A 151 -2.32 -3.56 -20.08
C LYS A 151 -3.11 -4.85 -20.27
N GLU A 152 -2.46 -5.85 -20.82
CA GLU A 152 -3.06 -7.16 -21.06
C GLU A 152 -3.47 -7.81 -19.74
N ALA A 153 -2.54 -7.85 -18.77
CA ALA A 153 -2.82 -8.37 -17.43
C ALA A 153 -3.98 -7.64 -16.72
N ALA A 154 -4.05 -6.31 -16.85
CA ALA A 154 -5.15 -5.55 -16.32
C ALA A 154 -6.52 -5.90 -16.93
N ARG A 155 -6.55 -6.15 -18.25
CA ARG A 155 -7.77 -6.58 -18.94
C ARG A 155 -8.20 -7.98 -18.51
N GLU A 156 -7.25 -8.89 -18.38
CA GLU A 156 -7.49 -10.25 -17.90
C GLU A 156 -8.04 -10.27 -16.48
N ALA A 157 -7.55 -9.36 -15.63
CA ALA A 157 -8.08 -9.14 -14.28
C ALA A 157 -9.44 -8.39 -14.25
N GLY A 158 -10.05 -8.13 -15.41
CA GLY A 158 -11.37 -7.51 -15.49
C GLY A 158 -11.41 -6.01 -15.21
N VAL A 159 -10.27 -5.34 -15.10
CA VAL A 159 -10.19 -3.90 -14.85
C VAL A 159 -10.67 -3.11 -16.07
N ARG A 160 -11.87 -2.54 -15.99
CA ARG A 160 -12.46 -1.74 -17.07
C ARG A 160 -12.17 -0.25 -16.86
N GLY A 161 -12.04 0.48 -17.97
CA GLY A 161 -11.97 1.95 -17.93
C GLY A 161 -10.67 2.54 -17.42
N MET A 162 -9.56 1.86 -17.61
CA MET A 162 -8.24 2.36 -17.24
C MET A 162 -7.86 3.60 -18.04
N GLY A 163 -8.17 4.75 -17.48
CA GLY A 163 -7.43 5.96 -17.83
C GLY A 163 -5.98 5.79 -17.35
N TRP A 164 -5.11 5.32 -18.22
CA TRP A 164 -3.69 5.14 -17.96
C TRP A 164 -3.00 6.48 -17.71
N ARG A 165 -3.21 7.03 -16.55
CA ARG A 165 -2.33 8.05 -16.02
C ARG A 165 -1.21 7.30 -15.31
N HIS A 166 0.01 7.38 -15.82
CA HIS A 166 1.22 6.74 -15.28
C HIS A 166 1.42 6.91 -13.76
N GLY A 167 0.74 7.85 -13.13
CA GLY A 167 0.81 8.11 -11.68
C GLY A 167 0.03 7.15 -10.76
N ARG A 168 -0.63 6.12 -11.30
CA ARG A 168 -1.38 5.12 -10.50
C ARG A 168 -0.76 3.73 -10.50
N VAL A 169 0.27 3.51 -11.31
CA VAL A 169 1.05 2.27 -11.28
C VAL A 169 2.02 2.37 -10.12
N TRP A 170 1.97 1.41 -9.24
CA TRP A 170 2.95 1.24 -8.18
C TRP A 170 3.88 0.07 -8.52
N CYS A 171 5.04 0.01 -7.88
CA CYS A 171 5.96 -1.10 -8.03
C CYS A 171 6.62 -1.47 -6.70
N THR A 172 7.07 -2.72 -6.65
CA THR A 172 8.01 -3.23 -5.66
C THR A 172 9.17 -3.93 -6.36
N LEU A 173 10.31 -3.97 -5.71
CA LEU A 173 11.47 -4.75 -6.12
C LEU A 173 11.51 -6.03 -5.29
N GLY A 174 11.67 -7.17 -5.94
CA GLY A 174 12.13 -8.41 -5.33
C GLY A 174 13.61 -8.61 -5.60
N GLU A 175 14.18 -9.75 -5.22
CA GLU A 175 15.62 -10.05 -5.44
C GLU A 175 15.99 -10.11 -6.93
N ALA A 176 15.09 -10.58 -7.78
CA ALA A 176 15.36 -10.78 -9.22
C ALA A 176 14.23 -10.23 -10.12
N GLU A 177 13.25 -9.56 -9.57
CA GLU A 177 12.10 -9.11 -10.34
C GLU A 177 11.55 -7.75 -9.88
N LEU A 178 11.05 -7.00 -10.84
CA LEU A 178 10.21 -5.82 -10.65
C LEU A 178 8.75 -6.26 -10.72
N VAL A 179 8.04 -6.11 -9.62
CA VAL A 179 6.60 -6.34 -9.55
C VAL A 179 5.89 -5.01 -9.68
N CYS A 180 5.02 -4.89 -10.67
CA CYS A 180 4.17 -3.71 -10.84
C CYS A 180 2.73 -4.08 -10.65
N GLY A 181 2.02 -3.21 -9.97
CA GLY A 181 0.59 -3.33 -9.76
C GLY A 181 -0.13 -2.02 -10.01
N TRP A 182 -1.42 -2.12 -10.05
CA TRP A 182 -2.30 -0.99 -10.20
C TRP A 182 -3.43 -1.09 -9.17
N ALA A 183 -3.71 0.01 -8.48
CA ALA A 183 -4.80 0.04 -7.52
C ALA A 183 -6.03 0.66 -8.20
N SER A 184 -7.09 -0.11 -8.33
CA SER A 184 -8.40 0.42 -8.67
C SER A 184 -8.94 1.27 -7.51
N LEU A 185 -9.53 2.41 -7.84
CA LEU A 185 -10.28 3.21 -6.87
C LEU A 185 -11.78 2.88 -6.91
N ALA A 186 -12.21 2.01 -7.84
CA ALA A 186 -13.62 1.83 -8.16
C ALA A 186 -14.33 0.83 -7.25
N ASN A 187 -13.63 -0.16 -6.69
CA ASN A 187 -14.23 -1.12 -5.76
C ASN A 187 -13.22 -1.52 -4.67
N PRO A 188 -13.25 -0.89 -3.52
CA PRO A 188 -12.27 -1.12 -2.47
C PRO A 188 -12.38 -2.49 -1.77
N ALA A 189 -13.48 -3.22 -1.95
CA ALA A 189 -13.74 -4.49 -1.26
C ALA A 189 -13.36 -5.74 -2.06
N SER A 190 -12.92 -5.60 -3.32
CA SER A 190 -12.64 -6.73 -4.19
C SER A 190 -11.15 -6.98 -4.36
N ASP A 191 -10.70 -8.18 -4.00
CA ASP A 191 -9.35 -8.68 -4.34
C ASP A 191 -9.14 -8.76 -5.87
N SER A 192 -10.24 -8.79 -6.66
CA SER A 192 -10.19 -8.85 -8.13
C SER A 192 -9.64 -7.58 -8.78
N ASP A 193 -9.58 -6.47 -8.06
CA ASP A 193 -9.03 -5.20 -8.55
C ASP A 193 -7.51 -5.08 -8.31
N PHE A 194 -6.91 -6.11 -7.73
CA PHE A 194 -5.48 -6.19 -7.49
C PHE A 194 -4.85 -7.14 -8.48
N PHE A 195 -4.13 -6.63 -9.43
CA PHE A 195 -3.30 -7.44 -10.32
C PHE A 195 -1.86 -7.00 -10.27
N THR A 196 -0.96 -7.94 -10.46
CA THR A 196 0.46 -7.70 -10.52
C THR A 196 1.04 -8.27 -11.82
N VAL A 197 2.03 -7.59 -12.35
CA VAL A 197 2.86 -8.09 -13.45
C VAL A 197 4.30 -8.06 -12.97
N SER A 198 4.91 -9.22 -12.92
CA SER A 198 6.33 -9.32 -12.66
C SER A 198 7.12 -9.27 -13.98
N THR A 199 8.28 -8.68 -13.93
CA THR A 199 9.27 -8.73 -15.02
C THR A 199 10.64 -8.92 -14.41
N PRO A 200 11.44 -9.90 -14.91
CA PRO A 200 12.81 -10.01 -14.46
C PRO A 200 13.53 -8.71 -14.77
N PHE A 201 14.32 -8.23 -13.84
CA PHE A 201 15.24 -7.15 -14.10
C PHE A 201 16.68 -7.64 -13.89
N SER A 202 17.59 -7.15 -14.70
CA SER A 202 19.01 -7.48 -14.58
C SER A 202 19.68 -6.44 -13.69
N GLU A 203 20.80 -6.83 -13.05
CA GLU A 203 21.67 -5.89 -12.31
C GLU A 203 22.10 -4.70 -13.18
N GLU A 204 22.20 -4.89 -14.50
CA GLU A 204 22.44 -3.81 -15.45
C GLU A 204 21.34 -2.73 -15.41
N THR A 205 20.09 -3.11 -15.14
CA THR A 205 18.99 -2.15 -15.00
C THR A 205 19.10 -1.32 -13.73
N LEU A 206 19.74 -1.83 -12.68
CA LEU A 206 19.99 -1.11 -11.43
C LEU A 206 21.23 -0.20 -11.49
N GLN A 207 22.21 -0.50 -12.35
CA GLN A 207 23.46 0.26 -12.43
C GLN A 207 23.27 1.66 -13.04
N PHE A 208 22.19 1.87 -13.81
CA PHE A 208 21.89 3.15 -14.46
C PHE A 208 20.90 4.03 -13.67
N CYS A 209 20.56 3.63 -12.49
CA CYS A 209 19.75 4.38 -11.54
C CYS A 209 20.64 5.03 -10.49
#